data_4b5b21a45a9ebea5e806f87cb9f51387
#
_entry.id   4b5b21a45a9ebea5e806f87cb9f51387
#
_cell.length_a   1.000
_cell.length_b   1.000
_cell.length_c   1.000
_cell.angle_alpha   90.00
_cell.angle_beta   90.00
_cell.angle_gamma   90.00
#
_symmetry.space_group_name_H-M   'P 1'
#
loop_
_entity.id
_entity.type
_entity.pdbx_description
1 polymer ?
#
loop_
_entity_poly.entity_id
_entity_poly.type
_entity_poly.pdbx_seq_one_letter_code
_entity_poly.pdbx_strand_id
1 'polypeptide(L)'
;VMPSGICHWQRPGVLEKTSTEERKEIYQLQKSVEPTTRENLTDRIRIAQRWQDSLTLEGFDFFFNQEVANPWKPMDPWVEKRLVNERLRENRWEEAAAELDRYLTFLRTCSAWWYADHSFGNQDLEKWTSCSEIGHVLETKDHVTICVESKERTWELMIYPVVGGFRMISGKKGFFDGQPEAFSVEESEHAYIIRSKEHEMILQKETLEISIDRKAITNLKNISFIFEKESVSASRIQFSIHENSAIYGFGERFDSVNQYGKTVALWQRDACEGCLASIGNQAYKNIPLVHTSDGFSFFANTSYRMRMDVGDAVQDYLSVEALGDVFDFYIWSGTP
;
A
#
# COMPACT_ATOMS: atom_id res chain seq x y z
N VAL A 1 -33.18 1.00 0.97
CA VAL A 1 -33.05 0.46 2.34
C VAL A 1 -31.87 -0.49 2.28
N MET A 2 -30.74 -0.11 2.82
CA MET A 2 -29.55 -0.97 2.88
C MET A 2 -29.83 -2.15 3.80
N PRO A 3 -29.47 -3.37 3.42
CA PRO A 3 -29.60 -4.51 4.30
C PRO A 3 -28.81 -4.29 5.59
N SER A 4 -29.38 -4.63 6.72
CA SER A 4 -28.81 -4.44 8.05
C SER A 4 -27.50 -5.20 8.33
N GLY A 5 -27.02 -5.99 7.38
CA GLY A 5 -25.74 -6.72 7.45
C GLY A 5 -24.51 -5.92 7.11
N ILE A 6 -24.68 -4.72 6.60
CA ILE A 6 -23.55 -3.88 6.10
C ILE A 6 -22.74 -3.24 7.24
N CYS A 7 -23.28 -3.21 8.44
CA CYS A 7 -22.57 -2.65 9.60
C CYS A 7 -21.47 -3.55 10.19
N HIS A 8 -21.22 -4.72 9.64
CA HIS A 8 -20.19 -5.62 10.17
C HIS A 8 -18.74 -5.23 9.91
N TRP A 9 -18.53 -4.24 9.03
CA TRP A 9 -17.24 -3.70 8.66
C TRP A 9 -16.53 -2.91 9.73
N GLN A 10 -17.29 -2.40 10.71
CA GLN A 10 -16.78 -1.65 11.85
C GLN A 10 -16.32 -2.56 12.99
N ARG A 11 -16.02 -3.82 12.71
CA ARG A 11 -15.34 -4.62 13.73
C ARG A 11 -13.86 -4.20 13.75
N PRO A 12 -13.46 -3.35 14.71
CA PRO A 12 -12.04 -3.09 14.90
C PRO A 12 -11.35 -4.40 15.22
N GLY A 13 -10.17 -4.58 14.72
CA GLY A 13 -9.29 -5.53 15.33
C GLY A 13 -9.22 -6.91 14.73
N VAL A 14 -9.39 -7.09 13.43
CA VAL A 14 -9.11 -8.39 12.85
C VAL A 14 -7.86 -8.38 12.00
N LEU A 15 -7.50 -7.28 11.39
CA LEU A 15 -6.12 -7.07 10.92
C LEU A 15 -5.14 -7.02 12.10
N GLU A 16 -5.57 -6.49 13.26
CA GLU A 16 -4.86 -6.61 14.54
C GLU A 16 -4.66 -8.07 15.00
N LYS A 17 -5.44 -9.01 14.51
CA LYS A 17 -5.35 -10.43 14.86
C LYS A 17 -4.56 -11.28 13.88
N THR A 18 -4.22 -10.74 12.71
CA THR A 18 -3.42 -11.46 11.72
C THR A 18 -1.98 -11.02 11.85
N SER A 19 -1.14 -11.87 12.39
CA SER A 19 0.29 -11.57 12.55
C SER A 19 0.97 -11.38 11.18
N THR A 20 2.09 -10.68 11.16
CA THR A 20 2.93 -10.52 9.95
C THR A 20 3.31 -11.87 9.33
N GLU A 21 3.55 -12.88 10.16
CA GLU A 21 3.89 -14.22 9.71
C GLU A 21 2.70 -14.91 9.02
N GLU A 22 1.50 -14.80 9.57
CA GLU A 22 0.29 -15.34 8.94
C GLU A 22 0.01 -14.68 7.57
N ARG A 23 0.25 -13.38 7.45
CA ARG A 23 0.12 -12.67 6.16
C ARG A 23 1.13 -13.19 5.13
N LYS A 24 2.38 -13.42 5.54
CA LYS A 24 3.38 -14.04 4.66
C LYS A 24 2.97 -15.45 4.22
N GLU A 25 2.44 -16.26 5.13
CA GLU A 25 1.94 -17.61 4.80
C GLU A 25 0.80 -17.55 3.79
N ILE A 26 -0.18 -16.64 4.00
CA ILE A 26 -1.29 -16.42 3.06
C ILE A 26 -0.74 -16.02 1.69
N TYR A 27 0.17 -15.07 1.64
CA TYR A 27 0.79 -14.61 0.39
C TYR A 27 1.53 -15.73 -0.36
N GLN A 28 2.26 -16.58 0.37
CA GLN A 28 2.93 -17.74 -0.22
C GLN A 28 1.92 -18.75 -0.79
N LEU A 29 0.84 -19.01 -0.08
CA LEU A 29 -0.23 -19.89 -0.55
C LEU A 29 -0.97 -19.32 -1.76
N GLN A 30 -1.17 -18.01 -1.82
CA GLN A 30 -1.76 -17.34 -2.99
C GLN A 30 -0.95 -17.57 -4.25
N LYS A 31 0.37 -17.58 -4.14
CA LYS A 31 1.30 -17.77 -5.26
C LYS A 31 1.62 -19.23 -5.56
N SER A 32 1.36 -20.12 -4.64
CA SER A 32 1.66 -21.56 -4.80
C SER A 32 0.77 -22.16 -5.89
N VAL A 33 1.40 -22.73 -6.91
CA VAL A 33 0.71 -23.55 -7.95
C VAL A 33 0.83 -25.05 -7.67
N GLU A 34 1.53 -25.42 -6.60
CA GLU A 34 1.70 -26.82 -6.22
C GLU A 34 0.38 -27.40 -5.71
N PRO A 35 0.04 -28.64 -6.08
CA PRO A 35 -1.16 -29.29 -5.57
C PRO A 35 -1.06 -29.57 -4.06
N THR A 36 -2.21 -29.66 -3.43
CA THR A 36 -2.29 -30.09 -2.04
C THR A 36 -1.94 -31.56 -1.92
N THR A 37 -1.04 -31.89 -1.02
CA THR A 37 -0.64 -33.25 -0.68
C THR A 37 -1.10 -33.59 0.73
N ARG A 38 -1.03 -34.85 1.11
CA ARG A 38 -1.38 -35.29 2.46
C ARG A 38 -0.51 -34.63 3.52
N GLU A 39 0.76 -34.40 3.21
CA GLU A 39 1.75 -33.82 4.12
C GLU A 39 1.47 -32.34 4.40
N ASN A 40 1.04 -31.59 3.38
CA ASN A 40 0.79 -30.14 3.51
C ASN A 40 -0.69 -29.79 3.73
N LEU A 41 -1.59 -30.77 3.74
CA LEU A 41 -3.04 -30.59 3.79
C LEU A 41 -3.49 -29.77 5.02
N THR A 42 -3.03 -30.14 6.20
CA THR A 42 -3.42 -29.51 7.46
C THR A 42 -2.99 -28.04 7.51
N ASP A 43 -1.76 -27.74 7.09
CA ASP A 43 -1.25 -26.38 7.06
C ASP A 43 -2.00 -25.55 6.03
N ARG A 44 -2.25 -26.08 4.85
CA ARG A 44 -3.03 -25.39 3.83
C ARG A 44 -4.46 -25.10 4.25
N ILE A 45 -5.11 -26.00 4.96
CA ILE A 45 -6.46 -25.76 5.53
C ILE A 45 -6.39 -24.59 6.52
N ARG A 46 -5.43 -24.59 7.42
CA ARG A 46 -5.22 -23.50 8.40
C ARG A 46 -5.03 -22.14 7.70
N ILE A 47 -4.13 -22.10 6.72
CA ILE A 47 -3.82 -20.87 5.99
C ILE A 47 -5.00 -20.43 5.13
N ALA A 48 -5.69 -21.35 4.45
CA ALA A 48 -6.89 -21.06 3.67
C ALA A 48 -8.01 -20.46 4.54
N GLN A 49 -8.17 -20.98 5.76
CA GLN A 49 -9.12 -20.43 6.72
C GLN A 49 -8.77 -19.00 7.10
N ARG A 50 -7.50 -18.72 7.41
CA ARG A 50 -7.03 -17.36 7.72
C ARG A 50 -7.20 -16.41 6.52
N TRP A 51 -6.91 -16.92 5.33
CA TRP A 51 -7.14 -16.15 4.11
C TRP A 51 -8.61 -15.83 3.90
N GLN A 52 -9.51 -16.81 4.04
CA GLN A 52 -10.95 -16.55 3.99
C GLN A 52 -11.39 -15.55 5.05
N ASP A 53 -10.91 -15.71 6.29
CA ASP A 53 -11.23 -14.80 7.38
C ASP A 53 -10.78 -13.36 7.05
N SER A 54 -9.61 -13.17 6.43
CA SER A 54 -9.15 -11.85 6.00
C SER A 54 -10.03 -11.26 4.90
N LEU A 55 -10.41 -12.04 3.89
CA LEU A 55 -11.32 -11.60 2.84
C LEU A 55 -12.72 -11.25 3.38
N THR A 56 -13.22 -12.06 4.31
CA THR A 56 -14.48 -11.81 5.00
C THR A 56 -14.49 -10.47 5.72
N LEU A 57 -13.37 -10.13 6.34
CA LEU A 57 -13.19 -8.88 7.09
C LEU A 57 -13.05 -7.67 6.18
N GLU A 58 -12.52 -7.85 4.99
CA GLU A 58 -12.48 -6.85 3.94
C GLU A 58 -13.85 -6.68 3.23
N GLY A 59 -14.92 -7.28 3.73
CA GLY A 59 -16.28 -7.12 3.22
C GLY A 59 -16.72 -8.18 2.20
N PHE A 60 -15.92 -9.20 1.94
CA PHE A 60 -16.29 -10.31 1.04
C PHE A 60 -17.41 -11.19 1.58
N ASP A 61 -17.72 -11.11 2.87
CA ASP A 61 -18.84 -11.81 3.49
C ASP A 61 -20.17 -11.56 2.74
N PHE A 62 -20.31 -10.37 2.20
CA PHE A 62 -21.46 -10.00 1.41
C PHE A 62 -21.59 -10.84 0.13
N PHE A 63 -20.49 -11.08 -0.57
CA PHE A 63 -20.50 -11.89 -1.79
C PHE A 63 -20.73 -13.37 -1.50
N PHE A 64 -20.26 -13.85 -0.36
CA PHE A 64 -20.43 -15.24 0.04
C PHE A 64 -21.83 -15.55 0.52
N ASN A 65 -22.56 -14.56 1.07
CA ASN A 65 -23.84 -14.77 1.71
C ASN A 65 -25.06 -14.34 0.87
N GLN A 66 -24.85 -13.71 -0.29
CA GLN A 66 -25.99 -13.27 -1.12
C GLN A 66 -26.35 -14.28 -2.21
N GLU A 67 -27.62 -14.66 -2.23
CA GLU A 67 -28.21 -15.45 -3.33
C GLU A 67 -28.34 -14.67 -4.64
N VAL A 68 -28.21 -13.36 -4.61
CA VAL A 68 -28.52 -12.46 -5.73
C VAL A 68 -27.31 -12.30 -6.63
N ALA A 69 -27.46 -12.79 -7.86
CA ALA A 69 -26.56 -12.51 -9.00
C ALA A 69 -25.08 -12.70 -8.72
N ASN A 70 -24.74 -13.70 -7.92
CA ASN A 70 -23.36 -14.05 -7.71
C ASN A 70 -22.83 -14.75 -8.97
N PRO A 71 -21.95 -14.09 -9.79
CA PRO A 71 -21.37 -14.73 -10.98
C PRO A 71 -20.50 -15.96 -10.59
N TRP A 72 -20.26 -16.16 -9.32
CA TRP A 72 -19.48 -17.23 -8.72
C TRP A 72 -20.32 -18.43 -8.29
N LYS A 73 -21.67 -18.40 -8.46
CA LYS A 73 -22.41 -19.66 -8.43
C LYS A 73 -21.87 -20.53 -9.58
N PRO A 74 -21.19 -21.60 -9.29
CA PRO A 74 -21.64 -22.68 -8.39
C PRO A 74 -20.69 -22.97 -7.21
N MET A 75 -19.72 -22.15 -6.91
CA MET A 75 -18.81 -22.41 -5.79
C MET A 75 -19.22 -21.61 -4.54
N ASP A 76 -19.87 -22.25 -3.61
CA ASP A 76 -20.12 -21.72 -2.28
C ASP A 76 -18.93 -22.10 -1.39
N PRO A 77 -18.11 -21.13 -0.92
CA PRO A 77 -16.92 -21.41 -0.12
C PRO A 77 -17.26 -22.13 1.19
N TRP A 78 -18.44 -21.93 1.72
CA TRP A 78 -18.92 -22.66 2.88
C TRP A 78 -19.20 -24.12 2.57
N VAL A 79 -19.72 -24.41 1.38
CA VAL A 79 -19.95 -25.77 0.89
C VAL A 79 -18.62 -26.48 0.66
N GLU A 80 -17.68 -25.84 -0.03
CA GLU A 80 -16.36 -26.43 -0.30
C GLU A 80 -15.59 -26.72 1.00
N LYS A 81 -15.59 -25.79 1.95
CA LYS A 81 -15.00 -26.00 3.27
C LYS A 81 -15.64 -27.16 4.02
N ARG A 82 -16.98 -27.26 3.95
CA ARG A 82 -17.72 -28.37 4.56
C ARG A 82 -17.32 -29.70 3.93
N LEU A 83 -17.23 -29.75 2.61
CA LEU A 83 -16.80 -30.94 1.86
C LEU A 83 -15.39 -31.38 2.25
N VAL A 84 -14.42 -30.46 2.36
CA VAL A 84 -13.09 -30.79 2.86
C VAL A 84 -13.17 -31.47 4.22
N ASN A 85 -13.92 -30.89 5.15
CA ASN A 85 -14.05 -31.44 6.49
C ASN A 85 -14.78 -32.80 6.53
N GLU A 86 -15.79 -33.01 5.68
CA GLU A 86 -16.51 -34.28 5.56
C GLU A 86 -15.56 -35.37 5.03
N ARG A 87 -14.78 -35.07 3.96
CA ARG A 87 -13.80 -36.01 3.42
C ARG A 87 -12.72 -36.38 4.43
N LEU A 88 -12.27 -35.42 5.24
CA LEU A 88 -11.29 -35.69 6.30
C LEU A 88 -11.86 -36.62 7.38
N ARG A 89 -13.13 -36.44 7.78
CA ARG A 89 -13.79 -37.31 8.75
C ARG A 89 -13.95 -38.73 8.24
N GLU A 90 -14.13 -38.88 6.94
CA GLU A 90 -14.21 -40.18 6.25
C GLU A 90 -12.83 -40.81 5.92
N ASN A 91 -11.74 -40.16 6.32
CA ASN A 91 -10.34 -40.54 5.96
C ASN A 91 -10.06 -40.56 4.45
N ARG A 92 -10.80 -39.78 3.68
CA ARG A 92 -10.67 -39.68 2.20
C ARG A 92 -9.72 -38.51 1.87
N TRP A 93 -8.44 -38.70 2.17
CA TRP A 93 -7.42 -37.64 2.12
C TRP A 93 -7.21 -37.06 0.73
N GLU A 94 -7.18 -37.87 -0.31
CA GLU A 94 -6.97 -37.43 -1.70
C GLU A 94 -8.14 -36.55 -2.17
N GLU A 95 -9.36 -36.94 -1.81
CA GLU A 95 -10.53 -36.15 -2.14
C GLU A 95 -10.61 -34.86 -1.32
N ALA A 96 -10.21 -34.90 -0.06
CA ALA A 96 -10.09 -33.69 0.76
C ALA A 96 -9.08 -32.70 0.17
N ALA A 97 -7.93 -33.20 -0.32
CA ALA A 97 -6.94 -32.39 -1.00
C ALA A 97 -7.48 -31.75 -2.28
N ALA A 98 -8.18 -32.53 -3.11
CA ALA A 98 -8.79 -32.03 -4.34
C ALA A 98 -9.89 -30.98 -4.06
N GLU A 99 -10.71 -31.17 -3.01
CA GLU A 99 -11.69 -30.17 -2.58
C GLU A 99 -11.01 -28.89 -2.08
N LEU A 100 -9.92 -29.05 -1.34
CA LEU A 100 -9.15 -27.89 -0.87
C LEU A 100 -8.52 -27.12 -2.04
N ASP A 101 -7.97 -27.79 -3.04
CA ASP A 101 -7.40 -27.14 -4.22
C ASP A 101 -8.48 -26.38 -5.03
N ARG A 102 -9.69 -26.89 -5.11
CA ARG A 102 -10.83 -26.17 -5.68
C ARG A 102 -11.17 -24.93 -4.86
N TYR A 103 -11.21 -25.07 -3.56
CA TYR A 103 -11.45 -23.97 -2.65
C TYR A 103 -10.36 -22.89 -2.72
N LEU A 104 -9.09 -23.29 -2.76
CA LEU A 104 -7.97 -22.36 -2.95
C LEU A 104 -8.03 -21.66 -4.31
N THR A 105 -8.45 -22.35 -5.36
CA THR A 105 -8.67 -21.76 -6.69
C THR A 105 -9.76 -20.69 -6.63
N PHE A 106 -10.85 -20.96 -5.91
CA PHE A 106 -11.91 -19.98 -5.68
C PHE A 106 -11.39 -18.76 -4.90
N LEU A 107 -10.65 -18.95 -3.80
CA LEU A 107 -10.06 -17.85 -3.04
C LEU A 107 -9.09 -17.00 -3.88
N ARG A 108 -8.28 -17.65 -4.74
CA ARG A 108 -7.40 -16.93 -5.69
C ARG A 108 -8.20 -16.12 -6.69
N THR A 109 -9.29 -16.68 -7.20
CA THR A 109 -10.16 -15.98 -8.16
C THR A 109 -10.83 -14.77 -7.51
N CYS A 110 -11.36 -14.91 -6.30
CA CYS A 110 -11.91 -13.80 -5.54
C CYS A 110 -10.85 -12.73 -5.25
N SER A 111 -9.68 -13.16 -4.80
CA SER A 111 -8.57 -12.26 -4.54
C SER A 111 -8.09 -11.59 -5.83
N ALA A 112 -7.95 -12.32 -6.92
CA ALA A 112 -7.54 -11.75 -8.20
C ALA A 112 -8.57 -10.74 -8.71
N TRP A 113 -9.86 -11.03 -8.58
CA TRP A 113 -10.91 -10.08 -8.94
C TRP A 113 -10.88 -8.84 -8.04
N TRP A 114 -10.70 -9.02 -6.75
CA TRP A 114 -10.53 -7.95 -5.77
C TRP A 114 -9.28 -7.13 -6.06
N TYR A 115 -8.14 -7.80 -6.24
CA TYR A 115 -6.86 -7.16 -6.48
C TYR A 115 -6.68 -6.68 -7.93
N ALA A 116 -7.33 -7.26 -8.93
CA ALA A 116 -7.28 -6.77 -10.31
C ALA A 116 -7.78 -5.32 -10.42
N ASP A 117 -8.73 -4.96 -9.56
CA ASP A 117 -9.22 -3.59 -9.48
C ASP A 117 -8.39 -2.69 -8.54
N HIS A 118 -7.57 -3.27 -7.67
CA HIS A 118 -6.89 -2.59 -6.56
C HIS A 118 -5.37 -2.74 -6.62
N SER A 119 -4.85 -3.68 -7.39
CA SER A 119 -3.41 -3.85 -7.57
C SER A 119 -2.91 -3.16 -8.84
N PHE A 120 -1.64 -2.78 -8.81
CA PHE A 120 -0.90 -2.33 -10.00
C PHE A 120 -0.55 -3.47 -10.96
N GLY A 121 -1.33 -4.57 -10.99
CA GLY A 121 -0.90 -5.79 -11.62
C GLY A 121 0.33 -6.38 -10.89
N ASN A 122 0.74 -7.58 -11.25
CA ASN A 122 2.00 -8.17 -10.79
C ASN A 122 3.18 -7.36 -11.33
N GLN A 123 3.45 -6.20 -10.74
CA GLN A 123 4.71 -5.53 -10.99
C GLN A 123 5.76 -6.34 -10.23
N ASP A 124 6.59 -7.02 -10.98
CA ASP A 124 7.68 -7.81 -10.45
C ASP A 124 8.49 -6.93 -9.51
N LEU A 125 8.55 -7.31 -8.25
CA LEU A 125 9.34 -6.61 -7.23
C LEU A 125 10.81 -6.44 -7.66
N GLU A 126 11.26 -7.27 -8.60
CA GLU A 126 12.58 -7.26 -9.21
C GLU A 126 12.84 -6.05 -10.13
N LYS A 127 11.79 -5.32 -10.53
CA LYS A 127 11.94 -4.15 -11.43
C LYS A 127 12.12 -2.82 -10.71
N TRP A 128 11.98 -2.79 -9.39
CA TRP A 128 12.15 -1.56 -8.64
C TRP A 128 13.63 -1.18 -8.51
N THR A 129 13.96 0.00 -9.03
CA THR A 129 15.30 0.61 -8.91
C THR A 129 15.29 1.59 -7.76
N SER A 130 16.09 1.33 -6.74
CA SER A 130 16.22 2.17 -5.54
C SER A 130 17.54 2.91 -5.53
N CYS A 131 17.62 4.01 -4.78
CA CYS A 131 18.83 4.75 -4.49
C CYS A 131 19.87 3.87 -3.78
N SER A 132 21.13 3.98 -4.19
CA SER A 132 22.26 3.40 -3.47
C SER A 132 23.13 4.45 -2.79
N GLU A 133 23.27 5.62 -3.41
CA GLU A 133 24.11 6.70 -2.92
C GLU A 133 23.71 8.07 -3.48
N ILE A 134 24.22 9.14 -2.87
CA ILE A 134 24.10 10.51 -3.35
C ILE A 134 25.31 10.81 -4.19
N GLY A 135 25.12 11.14 -5.47
CA GLY A 135 26.20 11.57 -6.34
C GLY A 135 26.64 13.00 -6.03
N HIS A 136 25.78 13.97 -6.28
CA HIS A 136 26.05 15.37 -5.97
C HIS A 136 24.78 16.14 -5.65
N VAL A 137 24.93 17.27 -5.00
CA VAL A 137 23.83 18.17 -4.63
C VAL A 137 24.08 19.54 -5.25
N LEU A 138 23.07 20.08 -5.91
CA LEU A 138 23.09 21.39 -6.57
C LEU A 138 22.04 22.30 -5.98
N GLU A 139 22.44 23.46 -5.50
CA GLU A 139 21.53 24.51 -5.09
C GLU A 139 21.17 25.38 -6.28
N THR A 140 19.88 25.63 -6.47
CA THR A 140 19.35 26.59 -7.44
C THR A 140 18.63 27.72 -6.69
N LYS A 141 18.04 28.66 -7.42
CA LYS A 141 17.28 29.74 -6.79
C LYS A 141 16.03 29.26 -6.06
N ASP A 142 15.39 28.20 -6.57
CA ASP A 142 14.04 27.79 -6.15
C ASP A 142 14.01 26.41 -5.50
N HIS A 143 15.08 25.61 -5.66
CA HIS A 143 15.12 24.24 -5.14
C HIS A 143 16.55 23.70 -4.99
N VAL A 144 16.66 22.61 -4.31
CA VAL A 144 17.87 21.79 -4.24
C VAL A 144 17.68 20.56 -5.10
N THR A 145 18.59 20.30 -6.02
CA THR A 145 18.62 19.07 -6.80
C THR A 145 19.60 18.09 -6.20
N ILE A 146 19.16 16.89 -5.91
CA ILE A 146 19.98 15.78 -5.46
C ILE A 146 20.12 14.82 -6.64
N CYS A 147 21.33 14.61 -7.12
CA CYS A 147 21.62 13.53 -8.05
C CYS A 147 21.69 12.22 -7.26
N VAL A 148 20.76 11.34 -7.56
CA VAL A 148 20.62 10.05 -6.88
C VAL A 148 21.18 8.97 -7.79
N GLU A 149 22.01 8.10 -7.24
CA GLU A 149 22.64 7.02 -7.96
C GLU A 149 22.08 5.66 -7.55
N SER A 150 21.96 4.77 -8.50
CA SER A 150 21.71 3.35 -8.30
C SER A 150 22.76 2.54 -9.07
N LYS A 151 22.70 1.23 -8.94
CA LYS A 151 23.59 0.33 -9.69
C LYS A 151 23.46 0.45 -11.22
N GLU A 152 22.31 0.89 -11.70
CA GLU A 152 21.96 0.84 -13.12
C GLU A 152 21.75 2.23 -13.73
N ARG A 153 21.36 3.21 -12.91
CA ARG A 153 20.90 4.53 -13.38
C ARG A 153 21.19 5.62 -12.38
N THR A 154 21.18 6.84 -12.89
CA THR A 154 21.12 8.07 -12.11
C THR A 154 19.81 8.79 -12.41
N TRP A 155 19.26 9.49 -11.42
CA TRP A 155 18.12 10.39 -11.59
C TRP A 155 18.22 11.58 -10.65
N GLU A 156 17.39 12.57 -10.90
CA GLU A 156 17.35 13.77 -10.08
C GLU A 156 16.14 13.76 -9.15
N LEU A 157 16.35 14.10 -7.90
CA LEU A 157 15.33 14.41 -6.93
C LEU A 157 15.42 15.89 -6.58
N MET A 158 14.41 16.66 -6.95
CA MET A 158 14.31 18.08 -6.66
C MET A 158 13.53 18.31 -5.37
N ILE A 159 14.07 19.08 -4.46
CA ILE A 159 13.45 19.45 -3.17
C ILE A 159 13.18 20.94 -3.17
N TYR A 160 11.91 21.29 -3.08
CA TYR A 160 11.43 22.66 -2.99
C TYR A 160 10.95 22.93 -1.56
N PRO A 161 11.55 23.84 -0.80
CA PRO A 161 10.93 24.36 0.40
C PRO A 161 9.63 25.09 0.06
N VAL A 162 8.56 24.76 0.74
CA VAL A 162 7.23 25.33 0.54
C VAL A 162 6.62 25.68 1.89
N VAL A 163 5.55 26.47 1.90
CA VAL A 163 4.88 26.85 3.14
C VAL A 163 4.47 25.60 3.92
N GLY A 164 4.96 25.49 5.14
CA GLY A 164 4.67 24.39 6.05
C GLY A 164 5.52 23.13 5.88
N GLY A 165 6.45 23.06 4.91
CA GLY A 165 7.26 21.87 4.71
C GLY A 165 8.07 21.85 3.43
N PHE A 166 8.07 20.71 2.76
CA PHE A 166 8.88 20.46 1.58
C PHE A 166 8.10 19.73 0.50
N ARG A 167 8.42 20.03 -0.76
CA ARG A 167 7.93 19.29 -1.92
C ARG A 167 9.09 18.54 -2.57
N MET A 168 8.91 17.28 -2.84
CA MET A 168 9.89 16.40 -3.48
C MET A 168 9.39 15.99 -4.86
N ILE A 169 10.19 16.21 -5.90
CA ILE A 169 9.82 15.90 -7.27
C ILE A 169 10.94 15.09 -7.95
N SER A 170 10.55 14.03 -8.65
CA SER A 170 11.41 13.37 -9.63
C SER A 170 10.61 13.10 -10.91
N GLY A 171 11.19 13.46 -12.05
CA GLY A 171 10.49 13.37 -13.32
C GLY A 171 9.47 14.50 -13.53
N LYS A 172 8.25 14.16 -13.91
CA LYS A 172 7.21 15.13 -14.25
C LYS A 172 6.51 15.70 -13.01
N LYS A 173 6.19 16.99 -13.06
CA LYS A 173 5.43 17.68 -12.02
C LYS A 173 3.95 17.32 -12.08
N GLY A 174 3.31 17.24 -10.91
CA GLY A 174 1.86 17.10 -10.78
C GLY A 174 1.07 18.38 -11.06
N PHE A 175 -0.20 18.39 -10.68
CA PHE A 175 -1.14 19.47 -11.02
C PHE A 175 -0.95 20.76 -10.25
N PHE A 176 -0.69 20.66 -8.95
CA PHE A 176 -0.57 21.82 -8.11
C PHE A 176 0.88 22.29 -8.10
N ASP A 177 1.08 23.59 -8.20
CA ASP A 177 2.41 24.21 -8.21
C ASP A 177 2.48 25.23 -7.06
N GLY A 178 2.91 24.76 -5.90
CA GLY A 178 3.15 25.62 -4.74
C GLY A 178 4.34 26.54 -5.00
N GLN A 179 4.27 27.77 -4.49
CA GLN A 179 5.36 28.72 -4.58
C GLN A 179 6.49 28.29 -3.62
N PRO A 180 7.75 28.22 -4.10
CA PRO A 180 8.89 27.94 -3.24
C PRO A 180 9.11 29.07 -2.26
N GLU A 181 9.54 28.74 -1.04
CA GLU A 181 10.01 29.70 -0.04
C GLU A 181 11.51 29.97 -0.19
N ALA A 182 11.95 31.10 0.36
CA ALA A 182 13.38 31.36 0.49
C ALA A 182 14.02 30.32 1.44
N PHE A 183 15.18 29.83 1.10
CA PHE A 183 15.88 28.81 1.84
C PHE A 183 17.41 29.01 1.81
N SER A 184 18.09 28.23 2.62
CA SER A 184 19.54 28.08 2.60
C SER A 184 19.91 26.61 2.66
N VAL A 185 21.07 26.29 2.08
CA VAL A 185 21.65 24.94 2.15
C VAL A 185 22.96 25.01 2.92
N GLU A 186 23.11 24.14 3.88
CA GLU A 186 24.36 23.93 4.61
C GLU A 186 24.84 22.51 4.35
N GLU A 187 26.08 22.38 3.95
CA GLU A 187 26.74 21.09 3.82
C GLU A 187 27.68 20.87 5.01
N SER A 188 27.48 19.78 5.71
CA SER A 188 28.39 19.30 6.75
C SER A 188 29.09 18.02 6.29
N GLU A 189 30.03 17.51 7.11
CA GLU A 189 30.67 16.22 6.88
C GLU A 189 29.67 15.08 6.74
N HIS A 190 28.58 15.11 7.52
CA HIS A 190 27.64 14.00 7.63
C HIS A 190 26.29 14.23 6.94
N ALA A 191 25.92 15.46 6.62
CA ALA A 191 24.59 15.77 6.12
C ALA A 191 24.54 17.01 5.22
N TYR A 192 23.51 17.07 4.38
CA TYR A 192 22.98 18.28 3.77
C TYR A 192 21.77 18.75 4.59
N ILE A 193 21.73 20.05 4.91
CA ILE A 193 20.67 20.66 5.71
C ILE A 193 20.04 21.77 4.88
N ILE A 194 18.77 21.63 4.58
CA ILE A 194 17.97 22.59 3.83
C ILE A 194 17.05 23.29 4.83
N ARG A 195 17.21 24.60 5.03
CA ARG A 195 16.41 25.41 5.95
C ARG A 195 15.53 26.38 5.20
N SER A 196 14.22 26.26 5.38
CA SER A 196 13.26 27.31 5.04
C SER A 196 13.05 28.26 6.23
N LYS A 197 12.06 29.12 6.15
CA LYS A 197 11.76 30.06 7.24
C LYS A 197 11.36 29.35 8.56
N GLU A 198 10.63 28.26 8.48
CA GLU A 198 10.02 27.60 9.63
C GLU A 198 10.45 26.14 9.79
N HIS A 199 10.99 25.52 8.73
CA HIS A 199 11.26 24.07 8.69
C HIS A 199 12.69 23.77 8.25
N GLU A 200 13.18 22.64 8.74
CA GLU A 200 14.49 22.12 8.42
C GLU A 200 14.36 20.68 7.89
N MET A 201 14.92 20.44 6.71
CA MET A 201 15.12 19.08 6.20
C MET A 201 16.58 18.70 6.30
N ILE A 202 16.87 17.53 6.84
CA ILE A 202 18.21 16.97 6.95
C ILE A 202 18.27 15.70 6.11
N LEU A 203 19.24 15.63 5.22
CA LEU A 203 19.59 14.45 4.44
C LEU A 203 20.94 13.93 4.90
N GLN A 204 20.95 12.78 5.56
CA GLN A 204 22.17 12.12 6.01
C GLN A 204 22.93 11.50 4.83
N LYS A 205 24.23 11.73 4.74
CA LYS A 205 25.06 11.27 3.61
C LYS A 205 25.30 9.76 3.63
N GLU A 206 25.52 9.18 4.80
CA GLU A 206 25.85 7.76 4.94
C GLU A 206 24.61 6.88 5.00
N THR A 207 23.65 7.23 5.87
CA THR A 207 22.44 6.45 6.07
C THR A 207 21.38 6.70 5.03
N LEU A 208 21.48 7.83 4.30
CA LEU A 208 20.51 8.34 3.32
C LEU A 208 19.14 8.67 3.93
N GLU A 209 19.07 8.79 5.26
CA GLU A 209 17.86 9.17 5.98
C GLU A 209 17.46 10.60 5.69
N ILE A 210 16.17 10.82 5.49
CA ILE A 210 15.55 12.14 5.36
C ILE A 210 14.73 12.39 6.61
N SER A 211 15.05 13.45 7.33
CA SER A 211 14.26 13.92 8.46
C SER A 211 13.79 15.36 8.23
N ILE A 212 12.60 15.68 8.77
CA ILE A 212 12.04 17.02 8.78
C ILE A 212 11.81 17.40 10.24
N ASP A 213 12.32 18.57 10.65
CA ASP A 213 12.24 19.06 12.02
C ASP A 213 12.72 18.03 13.05
N ARG A 214 13.84 17.36 12.73
CA ARG A 214 14.48 16.28 13.52
C ARG A 214 13.69 14.99 13.62
N LYS A 215 12.64 14.83 12.83
CA LYS A 215 11.86 13.60 12.76
C LYS A 215 12.21 12.83 11.49
N ALA A 216 12.63 11.58 11.63
CA ALA A 216 12.85 10.71 10.50
C ALA A 216 11.53 10.44 9.77
N ILE A 217 11.47 10.76 8.49
CA ILE A 217 10.28 10.63 7.66
C ILE A 217 10.43 9.45 6.71
N THR A 218 11.56 9.36 6.03
CA THR A 218 11.84 8.34 5.03
C THR A 218 13.36 8.19 4.84
N ASN A 219 13.73 7.37 3.87
CA ASN A 219 15.11 7.19 3.45
C ASN A 219 15.14 7.22 1.91
N LEU A 220 16.20 7.75 1.32
CA LEU A 220 16.34 7.75 -0.15
C LEU A 220 16.28 6.34 -0.75
N LYS A 221 16.75 5.31 -0.02
CA LYS A 221 16.63 3.91 -0.44
C LYS A 221 15.18 3.44 -0.53
N ASN A 222 14.28 4.11 0.17
CA ASN A 222 12.84 3.85 0.17
C ASN A 222 12.09 4.59 -0.93
N ILE A 223 12.81 5.38 -1.75
CA ILE A 223 12.31 5.98 -2.99
C ILE A 223 12.79 5.12 -4.14
N SER A 224 11.87 4.59 -4.92
CA SER A 224 12.19 3.66 -6.01
C SER A 224 11.28 3.88 -7.21
N PHE A 225 11.79 3.50 -8.37
CA PHE A 225 11.13 3.68 -9.64
C PHE A 225 11.15 2.40 -10.46
N ILE A 226 10.11 2.22 -11.29
CA ILE A 226 10.16 1.29 -12.43
C ILE A 226 10.34 2.13 -13.68
N PHE A 227 11.31 1.74 -14.49
CA PHE A 227 11.59 2.39 -15.75
C PHE A 227 11.16 1.51 -16.92
N GLU A 228 10.48 2.13 -17.88
CA GLU A 228 10.26 1.57 -19.20
C GLU A 228 11.10 2.36 -20.20
N LYS A 229 12.18 1.72 -20.68
CA LYS A 229 13.25 2.40 -21.44
C LYS A 229 13.88 3.52 -20.60
N GLU A 230 13.70 4.78 -21.02
CA GLU A 230 14.23 5.96 -20.32
C GLU A 230 13.17 6.70 -19.48
N SER A 231 11.94 6.25 -19.50
CA SER A 231 10.83 6.92 -18.80
C SER A 231 10.44 6.16 -17.54
N VAL A 232 10.10 6.89 -16.48
CA VAL A 232 9.48 6.33 -15.29
C VAL A 232 8.07 5.88 -15.65
N SER A 233 7.70 4.64 -15.31
CA SER A 233 6.35 4.08 -15.46
C SER A 233 5.63 3.88 -14.15
N ALA A 234 6.37 3.78 -13.05
CA ALA A 234 5.82 3.77 -11.71
C ALA A 234 6.84 4.30 -10.70
N SER A 235 6.34 4.85 -9.62
CA SER A 235 7.13 5.35 -8.49
C SER A 235 6.63 4.83 -7.16
N ARG A 236 7.53 4.70 -6.19
CA ARG A 236 7.21 4.30 -4.83
C ARG A 236 8.01 5.14 -3.83
N ILE A 237 7.34 5.55 -2.76
CA ILE A 237 7.98 6.08 -1.55
C ILE A 237 7.45 5.33 -0.34
N GLN A 238 8.32 5.04 0.62
CA GLN A 238 7.95 4.41 1.89
C GLN A 238 8.30 5.35 3.04
N PHE A 239 7.29 5.72 3.80
CA PHE A 239 7.43 6.52 5.01
C PHE A 239 7.52 5.61 6.22
N SER A 240 8.39 5.95 7.17
CA SER A 240 8.47 5.24 8.45
C SER A 240 7.27 5.62 9.32
N ILE A 241 6.58 4.62 9.84
CA ILE A 241 5.47 4.75 10.79
C ILE A 241 5.70 3.82 11.97
N HIS A 242 5.00 4.05 13.07
CA HIS A 242 5.06 3.18 14.23
C HIS A 242 3.91 2.17 14.22
N GLU A 243 4.12 1.02 14.81
CA GLU A 243 3.05 0.10 15.16
C GLU A 243 2.03 0.84 16.04
N ASN A 244 0.77 0.79 15.67
CA ASN A 244 -0.33 1.54 16.28
C ASN A 244 -0.42 3.03 15.90
N SER A 245 0.26 3.48 14.87
CA SER A 245 0.05 4.82 14.32
C SER A 245 -1.41 5.02 13.92
N ALA A 246 -1.94 6.20 14.19
CA ALA A 246 -3.22 6.59 13.64
C ALA A 246 -2.99 7.29 12.29
N ILE A 247 -3.53 6.71 11.24
CA ILE A 247 -3.35 7.16 9.85
C ILE A 247 -4.70 7.52 9.26
N TYR A 248 -4.85 8.77 8.83
CA TYR A 248 -6.12 9.35 8.38
C TYR A 248 -6.00 9.97 6.99
N GLY A 249 -7.13 10.17 6.32
CA GLY A 249 -7.19 10.82 5.03
C GLY A 249 -7.70 9.91 3.92
N PHE A 250 -7.02 9.91 2.77
CA PHE A 250 -7.32 9.11 1.55
C PHE A 250 -8.64 9.52 0.86
N GLY A 251 -9.30 10.57 1.32
CA GLY A 251 -10.58 11.02 0.82
C GLY A 251 -11.77 10.39 1.54
N GLU A 252 -12.87 10.20 0.82
CA GLU A 252 -14.09 9.63 1.38
C GLU A 252 -13.96 8.10 1.44
N ARG A 253 -13.99 7.57 2.67
CA ARG A 253 -13.92 6.13 2.93
C ARG A 253 -15.14 5.69 3.75
N PHE A 254 -15.61 4.48 3.47
CA PHE A 254 -16.81 3.94 4.11
C PHE A 254 -16.48 2.87 5.17
N ASP A 255 -15.22 2.75 5.51
CA ASP A 255 -14.72 1.85 6.53
C ASP A 255 -14.26 2.60 7.80
N SER A 256 -13.23 2.15 8.50
CA SER A 256 -12.75 2.85 9.70
C SER A 256 -12.05 4.16 9.35
N VAL A 257 -12.08 5.11 10.29
CA VAL A 257 -11.37 6.40 10.15
C VAL A 257 -9.86 6.17 10.14
N ASN A 258 -9.35 5.32 11.03
CA ASN A 258 -7.95 4.93 11.03
C ASN A 258 -7.74 3.84 9.97
N GLN A 259 -6.84 4.10 9.03
CA GLN A 259 -6.53 3.22 7.92
C GLN A 259 -5.29 2.33 8.17
N TYR A 260 -4.68 2.39 9.37
CA TYR A 260 -3.56 1.52 9.71
C TYR A 260 -3.92 0.03 9.59
N GLY A 261 -2.99 -0.75 9.06
CA GLY A 261 -3.15 -2.18 8.80
C GLY A 261 -3.94 -2.51 7.54
N LYS A 262 -4.10 -1.57 6.61
CA LYS A 262 -4.85 -1.75 5.36
C LYS A 262 -4.04 -1.39 4.13
N THR A 263 -4.42 -2.01 3.02
CA THR A 263 -4.03 -1.54 1.68
C THR A 263 -5.17 -0.73 1.08
N VAL A 264 -4.90 0.51 0.73
CA VAL A 264 -5.87 1.48 0.19
C VAL A 264 -5.57 1.72 -1.29
N ALA A 265 -6.54 1.49 -2.16
CA ALA A 265 -6.47 1.87 -3.56
C ALA A 265 -7.05 3.27 -3.76
N LEU A 266 -6.30 4.16 -4.40
CA LEU A 266 -6.74 5.47 -4.82
C LEU A 266 -6.99 5.45 -6.33
N TRP A 267 -8.20 5.05 -6.68
CA TRP A 267 -8.71 5.05 -8.03
C TRP A 267 -10.20 5.39 -7.98
N GLN A 268 -10.59 6.47 -8.65
CA GLN A 268 -11.97 6.93 -8.65
C GLN A 268 -12.85 5.91 -9.35
N ARG A 269 -13.69 5.26 -8.58
CA ARG A 269 -14.62 4.28 -9.09
C ARG A 269 -15.99 4.45 -8.47
N ASP A 270 -16.99 4.39 -9.30
CA ASP A 270 -18.36 4.33 -8.83
C ASP A 270 -18.56 3.07 -8.02
N ALA A 271 -18.84 3.27 -6.77
CA ALA A 271 -19.29 2.22 -5.88
C ALA A 271 -20.80 1.95 -6.10
N CYS A 272 -21.23 2.00 -7.35
CA CYS A 272 -22.60 1.82 -7.74
C CYS A 272 -23.13 0.52 -7.15
N GLU A 273 -24.28 0.35 -6.89
CA GLU A 273 -24.91 -0.91 -6.47
C GLU A 273 -24.59 -1.35 -5.03
N GLY A 274 -24.75 -0.38 -4.11
CA GLY A 274 -25.11 -0.63 -2.72
C GLY A 274 -24.20 -1.50 -1.84
N CYS A 275 -23.48 -2.39 -2.44
CA CYS A 275 -22.66 -3.37 -1.75
C CYS A 275 -21.16 -3.15 -1.95
N LEU A 276 -20.76 -2.61 -3.08
CA LEU A 276 -19.35 -2.46 -3.39
C LEU A 276 -18.72 -1.21 -2.76
N ALA A 277 -19.52 -0.17 -2.54
CA ALA A 277 -19.08 1.00 -1.77
C ALA A 277 -18.57 0.62 -0.40
N SER A 278 -19.15 -0.39 0.09
CA SER A 278 -18.93 -0.88 1.39
C SER A 278 -17.70 -1.78 1.47
N ILE A 279 -17.09 -2.22 0.42
CA ILE A 279 -15.88 -3.04 0.46
C ILE A 279 -14.60 -2.17 0.58
N GLY A 280 -14.68 -1.06 1.31
CA GLY A 280 -13.56 -0.28 1.83
C GLY A 280 -12.68 0.42 0.80
N ASN A 281 -12.49 -0.14 -0.39
CA ASN A 281 -11.51 0.34 -1.36
C ASN A 281 -12.11 1.03 -2.60
N GLN A 282 -13.45 1.14 -2.68
CA GLN A 282 -14.09 1.89 -3.73
C GLN A 282 -14.64 3.22 -3.20
N ALA A 283 -14.24 4.30 -3.80
CA ALA A 283 -14.68 5.63 -3.43
C ALA A 283 -14.72 6.55 -4.63
N TYR A 284 -15.69 7.46 -4.63
CA TYR A 284 -15.77 8.52 -5.64
C TYR A 284 -14.74 9.62 -5.45
N LYS A 285 -14.40 9.89 -4.20
CA LYS A 285 -13.54 11.01 -3.81
C LYS A 285 -12.28 10.48 -3.17
N ASN A 286 -11.37 10.04 -4.01
CA ASN A 286 -10.03 9.68 -3.59
C ASN A 286 -9.18 10.94 -3.52
N ILE A 287 -8.64 11.24 -2.34
CA ILE A 287 -7.77 12.38 -2.11
C ILE A 287 -6.46 11.83 -1.56
N PRO A 288 -5.34 11.98 -2.29
CA PRO A 288 -4.04 11.44 -1.87
C PRO A 288 -3.36 12.31 -0.79
N LEU A 289 -4.13 12.72 0.20
CA LEU A 289 -3.69 13.45 1.38
C LEU A 289 -3.79 12.52 2.59
N VAL A 290 -2.69 12.40 3.31
CA VAL A 290 -2.57 11.51 4.46
C VAL A 290 -2.01 12.27 5.64
N HIS A 291 -2.61 12.06 6.80
CA HIS A 291 -2.18 12.57 8.09
C HIS A 291 -1.78 11.42 9.00
N THR A 292 -0.69 11.57 9.72
CA THR A 292 -0.21 10.55 10.65
C THR A 292 -0.12 11.09 12.07
N SER A 293 -0.38 10.25 13.06
CA SER A 293 -0.06 10.56 14.46
C SER A 293 1.44 10.62 14.72
N ASP A 294 2.24 10.14 13.78
CA ASP A 294 3.71 10.17 13.85
C ASP A 294 4.29 11.55 13.58
N GLY A 295 3.42 12.54 13.34
CA GLY A 295 3.75 13.96 13.27
C GLY A 295 4.27 14.40 11.92
N PHE A 296 3.79 13.78 10.87
CA PHE A 296 3.93 14.28 9.50
C PHE A 296 2.64 14.04 8.71
N SER A 297 2.51 14.78 7.65
CA SER A 297 1.44 14.63 6.67
C SER A 297 2.05 14.70 5.28
N PHE A 298 1.42 14.09 4.30
CA PHE A 298 1.85 14.21 2.92
C PHE A 298 0.67 14.28 1.96
N PHE A 299 0.92 14.86 0.80
CA PHE A 299 0.01 14.89 -0.33
C PHE A 299 0.75 14.44 -1.59
N ALA A 300 0.26 13.40 -2.25
CA ALA A 300 0.78 12.97 -3.53
C ALA A 300 0.11 13.78 -4.65
N ASN A 301 0.87 14.65 -5.30
CA ASN A 301 0.37 15.57 -6.32
C ASN A 301 0.25 14.91 -7.69
N THR A 302 -0.56 13.88 -7.78
CA THR A 302 -0.80 13.13 -9.01
C THR A 302 -2.26 12.71 -9.14
N SER A 303 -2.74 12.55 -10.37
CA SER A 303 -4.04 11.94 -10.69
C SER A 303 -3.92 10.49 -11.15
N TYR A 304 -2.74 9.97 -11.21
CA TYR A 304 -2.54 8.57 -11.56
C TYR A 304 -3.08 7.66 -10.47
N ARG A 305 -3.40 6.44 -10.88
CA ARG A 305 -3.80 5.39 -9.94
C ARG A 305 -2.70 5.14 -8.94
N MET A 306 -3.08 5.09 -7.65
CA MET A 306 -2.16 4.79 -6.56
C MET A 306 -2.65 3.63 -5.70
N ARG A 307 -1.70 3.01 -5.05
CA ARG A 307 -1.89 2.05 -3.98
C ARG A 307 -1.09 2.51 -2.78
N MET A 308 -1.71 2.48 -1.62
CA MET A 308 -1.06 2.79 -0.35
C MET A 308 -1.20 1.59 0.58
N ASP A 309 -0.08 0.99 0.93
CA ASP A 309 0.02 -0.04 1.95
C ASP A 309 0.31 0.65 3.28
N VAL A 310 -0.65 0.62 4.19
CA VAL A 310 -0.62 1.39 5.45
C VAL A 310 -0.29 0.46 6.61
N GLY A 311 0.91 -0.09 6.60
CA GLY A 311 1.33 -1.06 7.62
C GLY A 311 0.65 -2.43 7.48
N ASP A 312 0.14 -2.77 6.31
CA ASP A 312 -0.51 -4.05 6.01
C ASP A 312 0.52 -5.13 5.68
N ALA A 313 1.33 -4.94 4.65
CA ALA A 313 2.39 -5.87 4.30
C ALA A 313 3.61 -5.75 5.22
N VAL A 314 3.97 -4.52 5.61
CA VAL A 314 5.07 -4.24 6.53
C VAL A 314 4.63 -3.21 7.55
N GLN A 315 4.53 -3.59 8.81
CA GLN A 315 3.93 -2.80 9.89
C GLN A 315 4.61 -1.44 10.14
N ASP A 316 5.92 -1.35 9.88
CA ASP A 316 6.71 -0.15 10.15
C ASP A 316 6.73 0.86 8.99
N TYR A 317 5.99 0.58 7.92
CA TYR A 317 5.98 1.41 6.73
C TYR A 317 4.58 1.72 6.21
N LEU A 318 4.43 2.99 5.80
CA LEU A 318 3.39 3.40 4.88
C LEU A 318 4.02 3.48 3.49
N SER A 319 3.69 2.56 2.61
CA SER A 319 4.21 2.48 1.25
C SER A 319 3.21 3.09 0.27
N VAL A 320 3.65 4.07 -0.50
CA VAL A 320 2.86 4.75 -1.52
C VAL A 320 3.40 4.40 -2.89
N GLU A 321 2.61 3.76 -3.71
CA GLU A 321 2.93 3.41 -5.09
C GLU A 321 2.02 4.19 -6.05
N ALA A 322 2.59 4.81 -7.07
CA ALA A 322 1.86 5.52 -8.11
C ALA A 322 2.25 5.01 -9.50
N LEU A 323 1.28 4.77 -10.36
CA LEU A 323 1.53 4.54 -11.78
C LEU A 323 1.88 5.86 -12.47
N GLY A 324 2.60 5.76 -13.59
CA GLY A 324 2.92 6.90 -14.44
C GLY A 324 4.25 7.57 -14.13
N ASP A 325 4.49 8.68 -14.80
CA ASP A 325 5.76 9.40 -14.85
C ASP A 325 5.85 10.57 -13.87
N VAL A 326 4.95 10.62 -12.88
CA VAL A 326 4.90 11.69 -11.87
C VAL A 326 5.29 11.13 -10.50
N PHE A 327 6.40 11.63 -9.98
CA PHE A 327 6.74 11.55 -8.57
C PHE A 327 6.77 12.98 -8.03
N ASP A 328 5.74 13.38 -7.29
CA ASP A 328 5.57 14.75 -6.79
C ASP A 328 4.80 14.69 -5.47
N PHE A 329 5.50 14.94 -4.37
CA PHE A 329 4.99 14.82 -3.02
C PHE A 329 5.22 16.09 -2.22
N TYR A 330 4.18 16.60 -1.58
CA TYR A 330 4.28 17.59 -0.52
C TYR A 330 4.33 16.86 0.82
N ILE A 331 5.25 17.24 1.68
CA ILE A 331 5.43 16.63 3.00
C ILE A 331 5.49 17.75 4.03
N TRP A 332 4.64 17.69 5.04
CA TRP A 332 4.56 18.64 6.13
C TRP A 332 4.90 17.98 7.46
N SER A 333 5.61 18.72 8.30
CA SER A 333 5.83 18.36 9.70
C SER A 333 4.65 18.86 10.54
N GLY A 334 4.24 18.08 11.54
CA GLY A 334 3.15 18.42 12.45
C GLY A 334 2.18 17.27 12.68
N THR A 335 1.33 17.43 13.68
CA THR A 335 0.19 16.53 13.94
C THR A 335 -1.09 17.16 13.41
N PRO A 336 -2.07 16.33 13.03
CA PRO A 336 -3.39 16.82 12.64
C PRO A 336 -4.05 17.70 13.67
#